data_4dabcf5be0bdca596947e8453294e314
#
_entry.id   4dabcf5be0bdca596947e8453294e314
#
_cell.length_a   1.000
_cell.length_b   1.000
_cell.length_c   1.000
_cell.angle_alpha   90.00
_cell.angle_beta   90.00
_cell.angle_gamma   90.00
#
_symmetry.space_group_name_H-M   'P 1'
#
loop_
_entity.id
_entity.type
_entity.pdbx_description
1 polymer ?
#
loop_
_entity_poly.entity_id
_entity_poly.type
_entity_poly.pdbx_seq_one_letter_code
_entity_poly.pdbx_strand_id
1 'polypeptide(L)'
;MTDLPKLEDLDPVETQEWLESIDSVLKLHGPERAHFILERLIDYTRRSGAYLPFKPNTAYVNTIPTGREPEYPGNRALERRIEAYIRWNAMAMVVQANRMSSEYGGHLSSYASSATLYEVGFNHFWRAASDKHPGDMVFMQGHSSPGVYARAYLEGRLSEEQLRHFRQEAGGPGIGLSSYPHPWLMPDFWQFPTVSMGLGPMMAIFQARFVRYLEHRGLAKPSDRKVWAFLGDGEMDEPESMGALTMPVREGLDNLIFVINCNLQRLDGPVRGNGKIIDRKSTRLNSSHVSQSRMPSSA
;
A
#
# COMPACT_ATOMS: atom_id res chain seq x y z
N MET A 1 -5.47 19.24 23.90
CA MET A 1 -5.19 17.80 24.08
C MET A 1 -4.40 17.70 25.35
N THR A 2 -5.04 17.29 26.41
CA THR A 2 -4.43 17.10 27.73
C THR A 2 -3.41 15.96 27.61
N ASP A 3 -2.13 16.28 27.85
CA ASP A 3 -1.12 15.27 28.06
C ASP A 3 -1.55 14.43 29.27
N LEU A 4 -1.86 13.16 29.00
CA LEU A 4 -2.02 12.20 30.07
C LEU A 4 -0.68 12.12 30.82
N PRO A 5 -0.68 12.19 32.15
CA PRO A 5 0.55 12.09 32.91
C PRO A 5 1.26 10.79 32.52
N LYS A 6 2.56 10.87 32.22
CA LYS A 6 3.39 9.67 32.14
C LYS A 6 3.32 9.04 33.54
N LEU A 7 2.70 7.88 33.63
CA LEU A 7 2.81 7.05 34.82
C LEU A 7 4.29 6.74 35.00
N GLU A 8 4.89 7.27 36.03
CA GLU A 8 6.21 6.85 36.49
C GLU A 8 6.07 5.42 37.00
N ASP A 9 7.06 4.58 36.67
CA ASP A 9 7.12 3.23 37.20
C ASP A 9 7.50 3.32 38.68
N LEU A 10 6.54 2.98 39.54
CA LEU A 10 6.69 3.06 40.98
C LEU A 10 7.54 1.92 41.55
N ASP A 11 7.62 0.81 40.87
CA ASP A 11 8.41 -0.36 41.23
C ASP A 11 9.00 -1.02 39.98
N PRO A 12 10.17 -0.58 39.51
CA PRO A 12 10.82 -1.14 38.34
C PRO A 12 11.22 -2.62 38.51
N VAL A 13 11.43 -3.07 39.76
CA VAL A 13 11.79 -4.48 40.01
C VAL A 13 10.58 -5.35 39.82
N GLU A 14 9.43 -5.01 40.39
CA GLU A 14 8.17 -5.74 40.16
C GLU A 14 7.79 -5.75 38.67
N THR A 15 7.94 -4.63 37.99
CA THR A 15 7.67 -4.53 36.55
C THR A 15 8.56 -5.50 35.76
N GLN A 16 9.83 -5.58 36.09
CA GLN A 16 10.77 -6.48 35.44
C GLN A 16 10.43 -7.95 35.68
N GLU A 17 10.04 -8.32 36.91
CA GLU A 17 9.62 -9.68 37.27
C GLU A 17 8.39 -10.14 36.46
N TRP A 18 7.41 -9.24 36.26
CA TRP A 18 6.26 -9.52 35.39
C TRP A 18 6.64 -9.75 33.94
N LEU A 19 7.57 -8.95 33.40
CA LEU A 19 8.07 -9.10 32.04
C LEU A 19 8.84 -10.42 31.86
N GLU A 20 9.68 -10.78 32.81
CA GLU A 20 10.43 -12.05 32.81
C GLU A 20 9.51 -13.27 32.93
N SER A 21 8.44 -13.15 33.71
CA SER A 21 7.42 -14.20 33.84
C SER A 21 6.73 -14.46 32.52
N ILE A 22 6.33 -13.41 31.79
CA ILE A 22 5.73 -13.55 30.46
C ILE A 22 6.74 -14.08 29.42
N ASP A 23 7.98 -13.62 29.46
CA ASP A 23 9.05 -14.13 28.58
C ASP A 23 9.31 -15.64 28.81
N SER A 24 9.29 -16.07 30.06
CA SER A 24 9.38 -17.49 30.40
C SER A 24 8.22 -18.31 29.82
N VAL A 25 6.99 -17.81 29.93
CA VAL A 25 5.82 -18.46 29.32
C VAL A 25 5.95 -18.54 27.81
N LEU A 26 6.39 -17.47 27.16
CA LEU A 26 6.61 -17.43 25.71
C LEU A 26 7.65 -18.49 25.27
N LYS A 27 8.75 -18.63 26.01
CA LYS A 27 9.83 -19.57 25.71
C LYS A 27 9.43 -21.02 25.96
N LEU A 28 8.70 -21.31 27.04
CA LEU A 28 8.38 -22.67 27.46
C LEU A 28 7.09 -23.21 26.86
N HIS A 29 6.07 -22.36 26.69
CA HIS A 29 4.71 -22.76 26.33
C HIS A 29 4.20 -22.12 25.03
N GLY A 30 4.97 -21.22 24.44
CA GLY A 30 4.64 -20.56 23.18
C GLY A 30 3.67 -19.39 23.29
N PRO A 31 3.42 -18.71 22.15
CA PRO A 31 2.66 -17.47 22.12
C PRO A 31 1.17 -17.63 22.47
N GLU A 32 0.55 -18.76 22.17
CA GLU A 32 -0.85 -19.01 22.46
C GLU A 32 -1.14 -19.02 23.98
N ARG A 33 -0.24 -19.64 24.75
CA ARG A 33 -0.37 -19.65 26.21
C ARG A 33 -0.13 -18.27 26.82
N ALA A 34 0.83 -17.52 26.31
CA ALA A 34 1.08 -16.16 26.75
C ALA A 34 -0.11 -15.25 26.45
N HIS A 35 -0.71 -15.40 25.25
CA HIS A 35 -1.93 -14.68 24.86
C HIS A 35 -3.08 -14.96 25.83
N PHE A 36 -3.35 -16.23 26.13
CA PHE A 36 -4.40 -16.61 27.07
C PHE A 36 -4.20 -15.99 28.46
N ILE A 37 -2.96 -15.99 28.97
CA ILE A 37 -2.66 -15.39 30.28
C ILE A 37 -2.90 -13.87 30.26
N LEU A 38 -2.41 -13.20 29.21
CA LEU A 38 -2.60 -11.75 29.06
C LEU A 38 -4.08 -11.36 28.95
N GLU A 39 -4.88 -12.09 28.19
CA GLU A 39 -6.34 -11.86 28.13
C GLU A 39 -7.00 -12.00 29.51
N ARG A 40 -6.62 -13.02 30.27
CA ARG A 40 -7.15 -13.24 31.61
C ARG A 40 -6.74 -12.14 32.58
N LEU A 41 -5.50 -11.66 32.51
CA LEU A 41 -5.03 -10.54 33.30
C LEU A 41 -5.77 -9.25 32.98
N ILE A 42 -5.97 -8.96 31.71
CA ILE A 42 -6.75 -7.81 31.23
C ILE A 42 -8.19 -7.88 31.74
N ASP A 43 -8.86 -9.03 31.61
CA ASP A 43 -10.23 -9.22 32.08
C ASP A 43 -10.34 -9.07 33.60
N TYR A 44 -9.42 -9.66 34.35
CA TYR A 44 -9.33 -9.51 35.81
C TYR A 44 -9.14 -8.05 36.22
N THR A 45 -8.21 -7.35 35.57
CA THR A 45 -7.90 -5.95 35.84
C THR A 45 -9.10 -5.03 35.57
N ARG A 46 -9.84 -5.29 34.48
CA ARG A 46 -11.10 -4.57 34.16
C ARG A 46 -12.16 -4.78 35.22
N ARG A 47 -12.36 -6.02 35.66
CA ARG A 47 -13.36 -6.35 36.70
C ARG A 47 -12.99 -5.76 38.05
N SER A 48 -11.71 -5.56 38.34
CA SER A 48 -11.22 -4.91 39.54
C SER A 48 -11.34 -3.37 39.51
N GLY A 49 -11.90 -2.79 38.43
CA GLY A 49 -12.12 -1.36 38.29
C GLY A 49 -10.89 -0.54 37.92
N ALA A 50 -9.77 -1.19 37.58
CA ALA A 50 -8.58 -0.49 37.12
C ALA A 50 -8.78 0.05 35.70
N TYR A 51 -8.34 1.28 35.46
CA TYR A 51 -8.33 1.89 34.15
C TYR A 51 -7.25 1.27 33.28
N LEU A 52 -7.65 0.53 32.25
CA LEU A 52 -6.74 0.06 31.22
C LEU A 52 -6.72 1.07 30.09
N PRO A 53 -5.57 1.73 29.83
CA PRO A 53 -5.48 2.68 28.74
C PRO A 53 -5.71 1.97 27.41
N PHE A 54 -6.80 2.31 26.74
CA PHE A 54 -7.05 1.84 25.37
C PHE A 54 -6.11 2.60 24.43
N LYS A 55 -5.21 1.88 23.79
CA LYS A 55 -4.44 2.39 22.66
C LYS A 55 -5.05 1.79 21.39
N PRO A 56 -5.72 2.60 20.55
CA PRO A 56 -6.28 2.11 19.30
C PRO A 56 -5.20 1.63 18.31
N ASN A 57 -3.95 2.05 18.55
CA ASN A 57 -2.80 1.70 17.74
C ASN A 57 -1.81 0.90 18.57
N THR A 58 -1.45 -0.27 18.08
CA THR A 58 -0.30 -1.04 18.58
C THR A 58 0.98 -0.55 17.93
N ALA A 59 2.12 -0.67 18.61
CA ALA A 59 3.41 -0.48 17.96
C ALA A 59 3.51 -1.48 16.78
N TYR A 60 4.08 -1.02 15.66
CA TYR A 60 4.37 -1.93 14.56
C TYR A 60 5.41 -2.96 15.02
N VAL A 61 5.00 -4.21 15.09
CA VAL A 61 5.87 -5.32 15.43
C VAL A 61 5.68 -6.38 14.35
N ASN A 62 6.78 -6.88 13.79
CA ASN A 62 6.71 -8.02 12.90
C ASN A 62 6.12 -9.22 13.64
N THR A 63 5.00 -9.74 13.13
CA THR A 63 4.36 -10.92 13.70
C THR A 63 5.13 -12.19 13.39
N ILE A 64 5.99 -12.16 12.36
CA ILE A 64 6.90 -13.25 12.01
C ILE A 64 8.30 -12.85 12.47
N PRO A 65 8.89 -13.52 13.48
CA PRO A 65 10.26 -13.29 13.90
C PRO A 65 11.23 -13.59 12.75
N THR A 66 12.34 -12.84 12.68
CA THR A 66 13.36 -12.99 11.62
C THR A 66 13.88 -14.40 11.44
N GLY A 67 13.99 -15.18 12.53
CA GLY A 67 14.39 -16.59 12.48
C GLY A 67 13.35 -17.55 11.88
N ARG A 68 12.13 -17.07 11.61
CA ARG A 68 11.05 -17.84 10.95
C ARG A 68 10.71 -17.28 9.57
N GLU A 69 11.38 -16.22 9.13
CA GLU A 69 11.19 -15.71 7.79
C GLU A 69 11.63 -16.74 6.76
N PRO A 70 10.83 -17.03 5.72
CA PRO A 70 11.28 -17.90 4.64
C PRO A 70 12.46 -17.26 3.91
N GLU A 71 13.31 -18.07 3.33
CA GLU A 71 14.40 -17.60 2.50
C GLU A 71 13.85 -16.79 1.32
N TYR A 72 14.48 -15.65 1.06
CA TYR A 72 14.05 -14.79 -0.04
C TYR A 72 14.28 -15.48 -1.39
N PRO A 73 13.24 -15.64 -2.24
CA PRO A 73 13.33 -16.48 -3.44
C PRO A 73 14.13 -15.87 -4.59
N GLY A 74 14.47 -14.57 -4.51
CA GLY A 74 15.13 -13.82 -5.56
C GLY A 74 16.57 -13.44 -5.26
N ASN A 75 17.18 -12.69 -6.17
CA ASN A 75 18.51 -12.10 -5.99
C ASN A 75 18.38 -10.66 -5.52
N ARG A 76 18.44 -10.44 -4.20
CA ARG A 76 18.29 -9.10 -3.59
C ARG A 76 19.26 -8.05 -4.16
N ALA A 77 20.50 -8.45 -4.49
CA ALA A 77 21.47 -7.50 -5.02
C ALA A 77 21.13 -7.04 -6.44
N LEU A 78 20.68 -7.97 -7.28
CA LEU A 78 20.23 -7.67 -8.64
C LEU A 78 18.94 -6.84 -8.63
N GLU A 79 17.97 -7.25 -7.82
CA GLU A 79 16.67 -6.57 -7.74
C GLU A 79 16.77 -5.14 -7.20
N ARG A 80 17.64 -4.90 -6.20
CA ARG A 80 17.95 -3.54 -5.75
C ARG A 80 18.56 -2.66 -6.85
N ARG A 81 19.39 -3.24 -7.70
CA ARG A 81 19.95 -2.51 -8.84
C ARG A 81 18.87 -2.17 -9.85
N ILE A 82 18.00 -3.11 -10.18
CA ILE A 82 16.87 -2.89 -11.09
C ILE A 82 15.96 -1.82 -10.52
N GLU A 83 15.55 -1.93 -9.25
CA GLU A 83 14.75 -0.92 -8.56
C GLU A 83 15.41 0.47 -8.62
N ALA A 84 16.71 0.56 -8.39
CA ALA A 84 17.43 1.82 -8.45
C ALA A 84 17.38 2.45 -9.86
N TYR A 85 17.51 1.68 -10.92
CA TYR A 85 17.35 2.16 -12.29
C TYR A 85 15.92 2.61 -12.58
N ILE A 86 14.92 1.87 -12.13
CA ILE A 86 13.53 2.25 -12.32
C ILE A 86 13.22 3.56 -11.59
N ARG A 87 13.65 3.69 -10.33
CA ARG A 87 13.48 4.93 -9.54
C ARG A 87 14.16 6.12 -10.19
N TRP A 88 15.38 5.92 -10.71
CA TRP A 88 16.11 6.96 -11.43
C TRP A 88 15.38 7.38 -12.70
N ASN A 89 14.97 6.44 -13.53
CA ASN A 89 14.27 6.73 -14.78
C ASN A 89 12.91 7.42 -14.53
N ALA A 90 12.18 6.99 -13.52
CA ALA A 90 10.92 7.64 -13.12
C ALA A 90 11.16 9.09 -12.71
N MET A 91 12.19 9.35 -11.90
CA MET A 91 12.58 10.71 -11.51
C MET A 91 13.03 11.53 -12.73
N ALA A 92 13.90 11.00 -13.56
CA ALA A 92 14.44 11.69 -14.74
C ALA A 92 13.31 12.09 -15.71
N MET A 93 12.36 11.18 -15.96
CA MET A 93 11.18 11.42 -16.81
C MET A 93 10.35 12.59 -16.29
N VAL A 94 10.01 12.60 -15.00
CA VAL A 94 9.18 13.66 -14.38
C VAL A 94 9.94 14.99 -14.35
N VAL A 95 11.23 14.98 -13.98
CA VAL A 95 12.05 16.20 -13.97
C VAL A 95 12.20 16.78 -15.38
N GLN A 96 12.36 15.95 -16.39
CA GLN A 96 12.44 16.39 -17.78
C GLN A 96 11.11 17.02 -18.24
N ALA A 97 9.99 16.41 -17.95
CA ALA A 97 8.67 16.95 -18.24
C ALA A 97 8.49 18.34 -17.59
N ASN A 98 8.84 18.47 -16.31
CA ASN A 98 8.75 19.75 -15.58
C ASN A 98 9.71 20.84 -16.10
N ARG A 99 10.83 20.47 -16.72
CA ARG A 99 11.70 21.44 -17.40
C ARG A 99 11.11 21.97 -18.70
N MET A 100 10.26 21.19 -19.36
CA MET A 100 9.55 21.63 -20.57
C MET A 100 8.36 22.52 -20.21
N SER A 101 7.57 22.14 -19.21
CA SER A 101 6.48 22.95 -18.66
C SER A 101 6.22 22.54 -17.20
N SER A 102 6.16 23.53 -16.31
CA SER A 102 5.79 23.28 -14.90
C SER A 102 4.35 22.74 -14.75
N GLU A 103 3.52 22.88 -15.77
CA GLU A 103 2.14 22.38 -15.79
C GLU A 103 2.05 20.86 -15.99
N TYR A 104 3.07 20.25 -16.59
CA TYR A 104 3.07 18.78 -16.76
C TYR A 104 3.11 18.05 -15.42
N GLY A 105 3.90 18.52 -14.47
CA GLY A 105 3.94 17.95 -13.14
C GLY A 105 4.37 16.49 -13.13
N GLY A 106 3.89 15.76 -12.14
CA GLY A 106 4.12 14.33 -11.95
C GLY A 106 4.35 13.99 -10.49
N HIS A 107 3.86 12.83 -10.07
CA HIS A 107 3.98 12.36 -8.69
C HIS A 107 5.16 11.41 -8.56
N LEU A 108 6.18 11.80 -7.80
CA LEU A 108 7.33 10.94 -7.50
C LEU A 108 7.22 10.27 -6.12
N SER A 109 6.64 10.98 -5.14
CA SER A 109 6.58 10.50 -3.75
C SER A 109 5.74 9.22 -3.60
N SER A 110 4.61 9.13 -4.30
CA SER A 110 3.77 7.93 -4.28
C SER A 110 4.51 6.70 -4.78
N TYR A 111 5.21 6.83 -5.92
CA TYR A 111 6.01 5.73 -6.42
C TYR A 111 7.22 5.46 -5.52
N ALA A 112 7.92 6.50 -5.04
CA ALA A 112 9.09 6.33 -4.18
C ALA A 112 8.79 5.53 -2.91
N SER A 113 7.61 5.74 -2.32
CA SER A 113 7.16 4.99 -1.13
C SER A 113 6.67 3.57 -1.45
N SER A 114 6.20 3.31 -2.67
CA SER A 114 5.66 2.01 -3.09
C SER A 114 6.59 1.20 -4.01
N ALA A 115 7.76 1.72 -4.35
CA ALA A 115 8.65 1.11 -5.35
C ALA A 115 8.95 -0.36 -5.05
N THR A 116 9.36 -0.68 -3.84
CA THR A 116 9.64 -2.06 -3.43
C THR A 116 8.39 -2.96 -3.49
N LEU A 117 7.20 -2.42 -3.19
CA LEU A 117 5.95 -3.19 -3.30
C LEU A 117 5.68 -3.57 -4.77
N TYR A 118 5.88 -2.64 -5.71
CA TYR A 118 5.76 -2.92 -7.14
C TYR A 118 6.81 -3.91 -7.63
N GLU A 119 8.08 -3.72 -7.23
CA GLU A 119 9.16 -4.62 -7.64
C GLU A 119 8.90 -6.07 -7.18
N VAL A 120 8.51 -6.24 -5.93
CA VAL A 120 8.16 -7.55 -5.39
C VAL A 120 6.93 -8.13 -6.10
N GLY A 121 5.93 -7.31 -6.41
CA GLY A 121 4.76 -7.70 -7.18
C GLY A 121 5.13 -8.24 -8.57
N PHE A 122 5.91 -7.48 -9.33
CA PHE A 122 6.36 -7.87 -10.67
C PHE A 122 7.29 -9.09 -10.66
N ASN A 123 8.20 -9.18 -9.69
CA ASN A 123 9.23 -10.22 -9.70
C ASN A 123 8.74 -11.55 -9.13
N HIS A 124 7.79 -11.56 -8.18
CA HIS A 124 7.50 -12.75 -7.38
C HIS A 124 6.02 -13.13 -7.27
N PHE A 125 5.10 -12.21 -7.54
CA PHE A 125 3.68 -12.46 -7.29
C PHE A 125 2.81 -12.47 -8.53
N TRP A 126 2.96 -11.51 -9.42
CA TRP A 126 2.04 -11.37 -10.55
C TRP A 126 2.39 -12.32 -11.68
N ARG A 127 1.39 -12.99 -12.17
CA ARG A 127 1.53 -13.96 -13.24
C ARG A 127 0.99 -13.39 -14.55
N ALA A 128 1.79 -13.47 -15.59
CA ALA A 128 1.35 -13.14 -16.94
C ALA A 128 0.38 -14.21 -17.48
N ALA A 129 -0.39 -13.84 -18.48
CA ALA A 129 -1.22 -14.79 -19.21
C ALA A 129 -0.35 -15.84 -19.92
N SER A 130 -0.78 -17.09 -19.86
CA SER A 130 -0.14 -18.25 -20.50
C SER A 130 -1.18 -19.30 -20.84
N ASP A 131 -0.79 -20.36 -21.51
CA ASP A 131 -1.70 -21.49 -21.82
C ASP A 131 -2.30 -22.14 -20.56
N LYS A 132 -1.63 -22.01 -19.43
CA LYS A 132 -2.02 -22.62 -18.15
C LYS A 132 -2.71 -21.67 -17.19
N HIS A 133 -2.54 -20.37 -17.38
CA HIS A 133 -3.04 -19.36 -16.44
C HIS A 133 -3.55 -18.12 -17.20
N PRO A 134 -4.76 -17.61 -16.90
CA PRO A 134 -5.32 -16.49 -17.62
C PRO A 134 -4.67 -15.12 -17.35
N GLY A 135 -3.65 -15.09 -16.51
CA GLY A 135 -2.96 -13.87 -16.06
C GLY A 135 -3.68 -13.18 -14.90
N ASP A 136 -2.93 -12.64 -13.96
CA ASP A 136 -3.48 -11.82 -12.88
C ASP A 136 -3.89 -10.44 -13.41
N MET A 137 -4.78 -9.77 -12.69
CA MET A 137 -5.23 -8.41 -13.01
C MET A 137 -4.71 -7.46 -11.96
N VAL A 138 -4.14 -6.32 -12.36
CA VAL A 138 -3.53 -5.39 -11.42
C VAL A 138 -4.04 -3.97 -11.65
N PHE A 139 -4.73 -3.44 -10.66
CA PHE A 139 -5.09 -2.03 -10.56
C PHE A 139 -3.91 -1.26 -9.98
N MET A 140 -3.10 -0.69 -10.86
CA MET A 140 -1.95 0.13 -10.46
C MET A 140 -2.44 1.45 -9.88
N GLN A 141 -1.89 1.91 -8.75
CA GLN A 141 -2.21 3.24 -8.23
C GLN A 141 -1.84 4.31 -9.26
N GLY A 142 -2.76 5.16 -9.63
CA GLY A 142 -2.57 6.14 -10.70
C GLY A 142 -1.36 7.05 -10.50
N HIS A 143 -1.13 7.50 -9.27
CA HIS A 143 0.00 8.35 -8.90
C HIS A 143 1.38 7.64 -8.98
N SER A 144 1.40 6.31 -9.07
CA SER A 144 2.62 5.52 -9.24
C SER A 144 2.97 5.22 -10.70
N SER A 145 2.19 5.71 -11.66
CA SER A 145 2.41 5.50 -13.09
C SER A 145 3.83 5.81 -13.58
N PRO A 146 4.56 6.84 -13.08
CA PRO A 146 5.94 7.06 -13.50
C PRO A 146 6.86 5.85 -13.32
N GLY A 147 6.72 5.13 -12.21
CA GLY A 147 7.50 3.92 -11.95
C GLY A 147 7.14 2.78 -12.89
N VAL A 148 5.84 2.62 -13.18
CA VAL A 148 5.37 1.58 -14.11
C VAL A 148 5.89 1.84 -15.53
N TYR A 149 5.87 3.10 -15.99
CA TYR A 149 6.46 3.48 -17.28
C TYR A 149 7.98 3.25 -17.32
N ALA A 150 8.68 3.66 -16.25
CA ALA A 150 10.12 3.47 -16.16
C ALA A 150 10.53 1.99 -16.18
N ARG A 151 9.75 1.11 -15.53
CA ARG A 151 9.95 -0.32 -15.62
C ARG A 151 9.69 -0.85 -17.02
N ALA A 152 8.57 -0.48 -17.64
CA ALA A 152 8.23 -0.91 -18.98
C ALA A 152 9.28 -0.46 -20.04
N TYR A 153 9.91 0.67 -19.82
CA TYR A 153 11.04 1.11 -20.63
C TYR A 153 12.25 0.17 -20.48
N LEU A 154 12.63 -0.20 -19.26
CA LEU A 154 13.72 -1.16 -19.03
C LEU A 154 13.40 -2.55 -19.60
N GLU A 155 12.15 -2.92 -19.66
CA GLU A 155 11.67 -4.17 -20.28
C GLU A 155 11.59 -4.08 -21.83
N GLY A 156 11.92 -2.93 -22.43
CA GLY A 156 11.85 -2.70 -23.87
C GLY A 156 10.43 -2.55 -24.45
N ARG A 157 9.41 -2.37 -23.59
CA ARG A 157 8.01 -2.19 -23.97
C ARG A 157 7.67 -0.74 -24.34
N LEU A 158 8.42 0.20 -23.84
CA LEU A 158 8.32 1.62 -24.17
C LEU A 158 9.66 2.15 -24.67
N SER A 159 9.61 3.14 -25.57
CA SER A 159 10.79 3.81 -26.10
C SER A 159 11.20 5.00 -25.24
N GLU A 160 12.44 5.46 -25.40
CA GLU A 160 12.92 6.69 -24.78
C GLU A 160 12.10 7.91 -25.25
N GLU A 161 11.70 7.93 -26.52
CA GLU A 161 10.88 8.99 -27.08
C GLU A 161 9.52 9.09 -26.37
N GLN A 162 8.86 7.94 -26.10
CA GLN A 162 7.63 7.92 -25.34
C GLN A 162 7.82 8.46 -23.91
N LEU A 163 8.92 8.11 -23.24
CA LEU A 163 9.21 8.64 -21.91
C LEU A 163 9.44 10.15 -21.93
N ARG A 164 10.08 10.69 -22.97
CA ARG A 164 10.28 12.14 -23.15
C ARG A 164 8.97 12.90 -23.32
N HIS A 165 7.90 12.24 -23.80
CA HIS A 165 6.56 12.81 -23.96
C HIS A 165 5.61 12.39 -22.82
N PHE A 166 6.15 12.20 -21.62
CA PHE A 166 5.33 11.93 -20.43
C PHE A 166 4.34 13.06 -20.17
N ARG A 167 3.07 12.70 -19.95
CA ARG A 167 1.94 13.63 -19.73
C ARG A 167 1.65 14.58 -20.91
N GLN A 168 1.94 14.12 -22.10
CA GLN A 168 1.69 14.86 -23.33
C GLN A 168 0.72 14.11 -24.24
N GLU A 169 -0.27 13.46 -23.65
CA GLU A 169 -1.31 12.71 -24.36
C GLU A 169 -2.16 13.58 -25.30
N ALA A 170 -2.27 14.89 -25.04
CA ALA A 170 -2.97 15.83 -25.90
C ALA A 170 -2.26 16.10 -27.25
N GLY A 171 -0.99 15.71 -27.38
CA GLY A 171 -0.22 15.84 -28.63
C GLY A 171 -0.59 14.85 -29.73
N GLY A 172 -1.52 13.95 -29.47
CA GLY A 172 -2.00 12.97 -30.42
C GLY A 172 -1.78 11.51 -29.97
N PRO A 173 -2.58 10.58 -30.48
CA PRO A 173 -2.48 9.18 -30.09
C PRO A 173 -1.14 8.57 -30.51
N GLY A 174 -0.51 7.85 -29.58
CA GLY A 174 0.68 7.04 -29.82
C GLY A 174 2.04 7.72 -29.56
N ILE A 175 2.09 9.02 -29.31
CA ILE A 175 3.34 9.73 -29.08
C ILE A 175 3.61 9.94 -27.58
N GLY A 176 2.61 10.37 -26.81
CA GLY A 176 2.75 10.70 -25.39
C GLY A 176 2.28 9.58 -24.46
N LEU A 177 2.93 9.50 -23.28
CA LEU A 177 2.42 8.66 -22.21
C LEU A 177 1.30 9.40 -21.46
N SER A 178 0.23 8.69 -21.16
CA SER A 178 -0.89 9.27 -20.42
C SER A 178 -0.47 9.69 -19.01
N SER A 179 -1.06 10.77 -18.51
CA SER A 179 -0.79 11.30 -17.17
C SER A 179 -1.04 10.26 -16.08
N TYR A 180 -2.05 9.42 -16.30
CA TYR A 180 -2.49 8.35 -15.39
C TYR A 180 -2.89 7.13 -16.20
N PRO A 181 -3.10 5.96 -15.57
CA PRO A 181 -3.64 4.79 -16.26
C PRO A 181 -4.92 5.14 -17.03
N HIS A 182 -4.85 5.06 -18.35
CA HIS A 182 -5.93 5.44 -19.24
C HIS A 182 -6.06 4.43 -20.41
N PRO A 183 -6.94 3.43 -20.28
CA PRO A 183 -7.08 2.36 -21.27
C PRO A 183 -7.43 2.83 -22.68
N TRP A 184 -8.14 3.94 -22.85
CA TRP A 184 -8.49 4.45 -24.18
C TRP A 184 -7.34 5.17 -24.88
N LEU A 185 -6.43 5.81 -24.10
CA LEU A 185 -5.25 6.46 -24.66
C LEU A 185 -4.11 5.47 -24.90
N MET A 186 -4.03 4.43 -24.08
CA MET A 186 -3.00 3.39 -24.14
C MET A 186 -3.63 2.01 -23.98
N PRO A 187 -4.43 1.53 -24.96
CA PRO A 187 -5.23 0.30 -24.85
C PRO A 187 -4.38 -0.97 -24.70
N ASP A 188 -3.19 -0.99 -25.31
CA ASP A 188 -2.26 -2.12 -25.24
C ASP A 188 -1.38 -2.10 -24.00
N PHE A 189 -1.51 -1.07 -23.16
CA PHE A 189 -0.68 -0.88 -21.97
C PHE A 189 -1.50 -0.93 -20.67
N TRP A 190 -2.56 -0.14 -20.56
CA TRP A 190 -3.39 -0.04 -19.38
C TRP A 190 -4.69 -0.86 -19.49
N GLN A 191 -4.96 -1.72 -18.50
CA GLN A 191 -6.23 -2.44 -18.43
C GLN A 191 -7.32 -1.66 -17.69
N PHE A 192 -6.94 -0.88 -16.67
CA PHE A 192 -7.88 -0.23 -15.76
C PHE A 192 -7.54 1.24 -15.55
N PRO A 193 -8.55 2.13 -15.51
CA PRO A 193 -8.37 3.51 -15.08
C PRO A 193 -8.34 3.56 -13.55
N THR A 194 -7.33 4.18 -12.95
CA THR A 194 -7.13 4.12 -11.49
C THR A 194 -6.82 5.46 -10.84
N VAL A 195 -7.10 6.56 -11.51
CA VAL A 195 -6.78 7.89 -10.98
C VAL A 195 -7.82 8.42 -9.99
N SER A 196 -9.08 8.07 -10.17
CA SER A 196 -10.16 8.55 -9.28
C SER A 196 -10.08 7.83 -7.94
N MET A 197 -9.70 8.57 -6.89
CA MET A 197 -9.54 8.04 -5.54
C MET A 197 -10.88 7.49 -5.01
N GLY A 198 -10.82 6.33 -4.40
CA GLY A 198 -11.99 5.58 -3.92
C GLY A 198 -12.65 4.68 -4.97
N LEU A 199 -12.58 5.01 -6.26
CA LEU A 199 -13.16 4.18 -7.32
C LEU A 199 -12.29 2.97 -7.69
N GLY A 200 -10.97 3.08 -7.56
CA GLY A 200 -10.03 1.97 -7.80
C GLY A 200 -10.36 0.73 -6.99
N PRO A 201 -10.43 0.82 -5.65
CA PRO A 201 -10.83 -0.29 -4.79
C PRO A 201 -12.18 -0.88 -5.16
N MET A 202 -13.18 -0.02 -5.39
CA MET A 202 -14.53 -0.45 -5.74
C MET A 202 -14.56 -1.22 -7.08
N MET A 203 -13.87 -0.72 -8.10
CA MET A 203 -13.76 -1.40 -9.39
C MET A 203 -13.04 -2.74 -9.25
N ALA A 204 -12.00 -2.83 -8.44
CA ALA A 204 -11.29 -4.09 -8.19
C ALA A 204 -12.18 -5.12 -7.51
N ILE A 205 -13.03 -4.71 -6.56
CA ILE A 205 -14.03 -5.58 -5.93
C ILE A 205 -15.01 -6.11 -6.97
N PHE A 206 -15.59 -5.25 -7.80
CA PHE A 206 -16.51 -5.67 -8.86
C PHE A 206 -15.83 -6.55 -9.90
N GLN A 207 -14.57 -6.28 -10.24
CA GLN A 207 -13.81 -7.11 -11.16
C GLN A 207 -13.57 -8.52 -10.58
N ALA A 208 -13.18 -8.63 -9.32
CA ALA A 208 -13.00 -9.91 -8.65
C ALA A 208 -14.31 -10.70 -8.58
N ARG A 209 -15.41 -10.01 -8.25
CA ARG A 209 -16.77 -10.57 -8.25
C ARG A 209 -17.18 -11.06 -9.64
N PHE A 210 -16.89 -10.28 -10.67
CA PHE A 210 -17.23 -10.64 -12.05
C PHE A 210 -16.45 -11.85 -12.54
N VAL A 211 -15.17 -12.00 -12.17
CA VAL A 211 -14.40 -13.21 -12.44
C VAL A 211 -15.09 -14.44 -11.84
N ARG A 212 -15.47 -14.38 -10.56
CA ARG A 212 -16.22 -15.48 -9.91
C ARG A 212 -17.57 -15.74 -10.55
N TYR A 213 -18.28 -14.69 -10.97
CA TYR A 213 -19.53 -14.83 -11.69
C TYR A 213 -19.34 -15.62 -13.00
N LEU A 214 -18.34 -15.29 -13.81
CA LEU A 214 -18.05 -15.99 -15.05
C LEU A 214 -17.71 -17.47 -14.83
N GLU A 215 -16.91 -17.78 -13.80
CA GLU A 215 -16.56 -19.14 -13.41
C GLU A 215 -17.80 -19.92 -12.96
N HIS A 216 -18.63 -19.37 -12.08
CA HIS A 216 -19.86 -20.02 -11.60
C HIS A 216 -20.91 -20.23 -12.68
N ARG A 217 -20.92 -19.38 -13.72
CA ARG A 217 -21.79 -19.53 -14.89
C ARG A 217 -21.25 -20.50 -15.94
N GLY A 218 -20.03 -21.01 -15.74
CA GLY A 218 -19.36 -21.85 -16.75
C GLY A 218 -18.93 -21.11 -18.01
N LEU A 219 -18.89 -19.76 -17.97
CA LEU A 219 -18.44 -18.90 -19.08
C LEU A 219 -16.92 -18.74 -19.10
N ALA A 220 -16.27 -19.00 -18.00
CA ALA A 220 -14.83 -19.09 -17.88
C ALA A 220 -14.45 -20.37 -17.11
N LYS A 221 -13.26 -20.91 -17.40
CA LYS A 221 -12.73 -22.03 -16.63
C LYS A 221 -12.33 -21.53 -15.24
N PRO A 222 -12.62 -22.30 -14.17
CA PRO A 222 -12.13 -21.99 -12.83
C PRO A 222 -10.60 -21.83 -12.83
N SER A 223 -10.14 -20.80 -12.15
CA SER A 223 -8.71 -20.49 -12.08
C SER A 223 -8.35 -19.89 -10.72
N ASP A 224 -7.06 -19.85 -10.43
CA ASP A 224 -6.53 -19.17 -9.27
C ASP A 224 -6.09 -17.72 -9.56
N ARG A 225 -6.62 -17.13 -10.66
CA ARG A 225 -6.41 -15.73 -11.03
C ARG A 225 -6.73 -14.81 -9.87
N LYS A 226 -5.81 -13.87 -9.61
CA LYS A 226 -5.99 -12.83 -8.60
C LYS A 226 -6.25 -11.48 -9.24
N VAL A 227 -7.01 -10.67 -8.52
CA VAL A 227 -7.21 -9.25 -8.80
C VAL A 227 -6.49 -8.49 -7.70
N TRP A 228 -5.46 -7.76 -8.07
CA TRP A 228 -4.65 -6.95 -7.16
C TRP A 228 -5.04 -5.49 -7.29
N ALA A 229 -5.14 -4.77 -6.20
CA ALA A 229 -5.35 -3.33 -6.22
C ALA A 229 -4.36 -2.63 -5.30
N PHE A 230 -3.60 -1.71 -5.89
CA PHE A 230 -2.64 -0.85 -5.18
C PHE A 230 -3.29 0.46 -4.82
N LEU A 231 -3.32 0.76 -3.55
CA LEU A 231 -4.09 1.83 -2.96
C LEU A 231 -3.20 2.69 -2.06
N GLY A 232 -3.49 3.99 -2.00
CA GLY A 232 -2.96 4.84 -0.94
C GLY A 232 -3.80 4.72 0.34
N ASP A 233 -3.17 4.91 1.51
CA ASP A 233 -3.88 4.96 2.78
C ASP A 233 -4.88 6.13 2.85
N GLY A 234 -4.56 7.27 2.21
CA GLY A 234 -5.50 8.37 2.05
C GLY A 234 -6.71 8.03 1.19
N GLU A 235 -6.53 7.19 0.17
CA GLU A 235 -7.62 6.71 -0.69
C GLU A 235 -8.60 5.81 0.07
N MET A 236 -8.14 5.13 1.12
CA MET A 236 -9.00 4.31 1.97
C MET A 236 -9.97 5.13 2.83
N ASP A 237 -9.76 6.45 2.97
CA ASP A 237 -10.70 7.34 3.67
C ASP A 237 -11.89 7.77 2.80
N GLU A 238 -11.82 7.54 1.50
CA GLU A 238 -12.93 7.88 0.61
C GLU A 238 -14.17 7.01 0.93
N PRO A 239 -15.37 7.62 0.93
CA PRO A 239 -16.61 6.90 1.25
C PRO A 239 -16.83 5.66 0.38
N GLU A 240 -16.46 5.73 -0.89
CA GLU A 240 -16.56 4.64 -1.86
C GLU A 240 -15.67 3.46 -1.46
N SER A 241 -14.44 3.73 -1.01
CA SER A 241 -13.52 2.69 -0.53
C SER A 241 -14.09 1.99 0.71
N MET A 242 -14.48 2.78 1.71
CA MET A 242 -14.99 2.25 2.98
C MET A 242 -16.32 1.52 2.81
N GLY A 243 -17.23 2.07 2.02
CA GLY A 243 -18.56 1.48 1.80
C GLY A 243 -18.51 0.14 1.07
N ALA A 244 -17.52 -0.07 0.22
CA ALA A 244 -17.39 -1.27 -0.57
C ALA A 244 -16.70 -2.45 0.16
N LEU A 245 -15.90 -2.20 1.20
CA LEU A 245 -15.06 -3.20 1.87
C LEU A 245 -15.82 -4.39 2.48
N THR A 246 -17.09 -4.22 2.85
CA THR A 246 -17.89 -5.29 3.44
C THR A 246 -18.36 -6.32 2.41
N MET A 247 -18.43 -5.92 1.13
CA MET A 247 -18.93 -6.80 0.06
C MET A 247 -18.01 -8.00 -0.18
N PRO A 248 -16.69 -7.82 -0.41
CA PRO A 248 -15.82 -8.97 -0.69
C PRO A 248 -15.73 -9.96 0.47
N VAL A 249 -15.83 -9.49 1.71
CA VAL A 249 -15.84 -10.37 2.88
C VAL A 249 -17.12 -11.20 2.90
N ARG A 250 -18.27 -10.55 2.70
CA ARG A 250 -19.58 -11.23 2.69
C ARG A 250 -19.70 -12.24 1.54
N GLU A 251 -19.14 -11.95 0.38
CA GLU A 251 -19.19 -12.82 -0.80
C GLU A 251 -18.01 -13.79 -0.89
N GLY A 252 -17.08 -13.77 0.08
CA GLY A 252 -15.94 -14.68 0.13
C GLY A 252 -15.00 -14.54 -1.08
N LEU A 253 -14.72 -13.31 -1.52
CA LEU A 253 -13.86 -13.03 -2.69
C LEU A 253 -12.38 -13.25 -2.35
N ASP A 254 -11.96 -14.49 -2.30
CA ASP A 254 -10.59 -14.93 -2.02
C ASP A 254 -9.60 -14.66 -3.18
N ASN A 255 -10.10 -14.19 -4.30
CA ASN A 255 -9.33 -13.78 -5.47
C ASN A 255 -8.99 -12.30 -5.49
N LEU A 256 -9.38 -11.51 -4.48
CA LEU A 256 -9.09 -10.08 -4.36
C LEU A 256 -7.98 -9.84 -3.33
N ILE A 257 -6.99 -9.01 -3.70
CA ILE A 257 -5.88 -8.64 -2.83
C ILE A 257 -5.70 -7.12 -2.88
N PHE A 258 -5.82 -6.47 -1.72
CA PHE A 258 -5.47 -5.06 -1.56
C PHE A 258 -4.06 -4.91 -1.01
N VAL A 259 -3.27 -4.08 -1.69
CA VAL A 259 -1.94 -3.66 -1.23
C VAL A 259 -2.01 -2.18 -0.90
N ILE A 260 -2.00 -1.86 0.38
CA ILE A 260 -2.14 -0.49 0.86
C ILE A 260 -0.76 0.10 1.12
N ASN A 261 -0.40 1.12 0.33
CA ASN A 261 0.80 1.91 0.56
C ASN A 261 0.53 2.90 1.69
N CYS A 262 0.86 2.50 2.91
CA CYS A 262 0.65 3.29 4.12
C CYS A 262 1.81 4.26 4.33
N ASN A 263 1.89 5.32 3.54
CA ASN A 263 2.90 6.37 3.62
C ASN A 263 2.47 7.57 4.48
N LEU A 264 1.28 7.54 5.07
CA LEU A 264 0.70 8.55 5.95
C LEU A 264 0.53 9.94 5.29
N GLN A 265 0.44 9.99 3.97
CA GLN A 265 0.33 11.23 3.21
C GLN A 265 -0.93 11.26 2.35
N ARG A 266 -1.55 12.44 2.33
CA ARG A 266 -2.54 12.86 1.33
C ARG A 266 -2.00 14.06 0.54
N LEU A 267 -2.69 14.45 -0.51
CA LEU A 267 -2.36 15.67 -1.27
C LEU A 267 -2.49 16.93 -0.42
N ASP A 268 -3.43 16.96 0.50
CA ASP A 268 -3.78 18.09 1.37
C ASP A 268 -3.13 18.02 2.76
N GLY A 269 -2.34 16.99 3.04
CA GLY A 269 -1.63 16.85 4.32
C GLY A 269 -1.50 15.42 4.84
N PRO A 270 -1.13 15.26 6.10
CA PRO A 270 -0.99 13.95 6.70
C PRO A 270 -2.35 13.27 6.88
N VAL A 271 -2.37 11.94 6.72
CA VAL A 271 -3.56 11.14 6.97
C VAL A 271 -3.90 11.20 8.46
N ARG A 272 -5.14 11.65 8.73
CA ARG A 272 -5.70 11.69 10.09
C ARG A 272 -6.98 10.86 10.07
N GLY A 273 -7.10 9.86 10.91
CA GLY A 273 -8.32 9.08 10.93
C GLY A 273 -8.42 8.18 12.14
N ASN A 274 -9.66 7.89 12.55
CA ASN A 274 -9.94 6.94 13.61
C ASN A 274 -9.66 5.52 13.11
N GLY A 275 -8.93 4.75 13.91
CA GLY A 275 -8.64 3.35 13.60
C GLY A 275 -7.48 3.11 12.64
N LYS A 276 -6.79 4.16 12.18
CA LYS A 276 -5.57 3.99 11.37
C LYS A 276 -4.35 3.79 12.25
N ILE A 277 -3.45 2.95 11.79
CA ILE A 277 -2.16 2.75 12.43
C ILE A 277 -1.32 3.99 12.14
N ILE A 278 -1.28 4.91 13.09
CA ILE A 278 -0.43 6.09 13.02
C ILE A 278 0.64 5.95 14.08
N ASP A 279 1.86 5.67 13.68
CA ASP A 279 2.99 5.82 14.57
C ASP A 279 3.18 7.31 14.92
N ARG A 280 3.10 7.64 16.19
CA ARG A 280 3.27 9.03 16.67
C ARG A 280 4.61 9.64 16.25
N LYS A 281 5.64 8.84 16.05
CA LYS A 281 6.97 9.31 15.62
C LYS A 281 6.94 9.71 14.15
N SER A 282 6.34 8.90 13.28
CA SER A 282 6.21 9.20 11.85
C SER A 282 5.25 10.37 11.61
N THR A 283 4.19 10.52 12.41
CA THR A 283 3.31 11.68 12.36
C THR A 283 4.03 12.99 12.73
N ARG A 284 4.95 12.97 13.70
CA ARG A 284 5.76 14.14 14.05
C ARG A 284 6.76 14.52 12.95
N LEU A 285 7.39 13.54 12.31
CA LEU A 285 8.30 13.76 11.18
C LEU A 285 7.56 14.37 9.98
N ASN A 286 6.36 13.88 9.69
CA ASN A 286 5.55 14.39 8.60
C ASN A 286 4.97 15.78 8.88
N SER A 287 4.62 16.08 10.12
CA SER A 287 4.12 17.42 10.50
C SER A 287 5.20 18.52 10.42
N SER A 288 6.48 18.17 10.55
CA SER A 288 7.57 19.14 10.37
C SER A 288 7.80 19.53 8.91
N HIS A 289 7.42 18.69 7.95
CA HIS A 289 7.50 19.01 6.53
C HIS A 289 6.28 19.81 6.01
N VAL A 290 5.14 19.73 6.67
CA VAL A 290 3.90 20.43 6.26
C VAL A 290 3.90 21.92 6.63
N SER A 291 4.77 22.35 7.53
CA SER A 291 4.87 23.78 7.91
C SER A 291 5.42 24.70 6.81
N GLN A 292 5.92 24.16 5.70
CA GLN A 292 6.48 24.94 4.59
C GLN A 292 5.57 25.12 3.38
N SER A 293 4.39 24.50 3.32
CA SER A 293 3.45 24.69 2.23
C SER A 293 2.12 25.30 2.67
N ARG A 294 2.17 26.43 3.37
CA ARG A 294 0.99 27.30 3.44
C ARG A 294 0.89 28.05 2.13
N MET A 295 -0.04 27.64 1.27
CA MET A 295 -0.54 28.55 0.25
C MET A 295 -1.12 29.80 0.93
N PRO A 296 -0.81 31.01 0.44
CA PRO A 296 -1.49 32.19 0.92
C PRO A 296 -2.98 32.06 0.57
N SER A 297 -3.83 32.15 1.56
CA SER A 297 -5.26 32.33 1.33
C SER A 297 -5.41 33.66 0.58
N SER A 298 -5.87 33.60 -0.67
CA SER A 298 -6.35 34.77 -1.38
C SER A 298 -7.52 35.35 -0.61
N ALA A 299 -7.35 36.57 -0.14
CA ALA A 299 -8.41 37.42 0.35
C ALA A 299 -9.36 37.79 -0.79
#